data_3ca9ebc950d28599d2dca81d802fd3d5
#
_entry.id   3ca9ebc950d28599d2dca81d802fd3d5
#
_cell.length_a   1.000
_cell.length_b   1.000
_cell.length_c   1.000
_cell.angle_alpha   90.00
_cell.angle_beta   90.00
_cell.angle_gamma   90.00
#
_symmetry.space_group_name_H-M   'P 1'
#
loop_
_entity.id
_entity.type
_entity.pdbx_description
1 polymer ?
#
loop_
_entity_poly.entity_id
_entity_poly.type
_entity_poly.pdbx_seq_one_letter_code
_entity_poly.pdbx_strand_id
1 'polypeptide(L)'
;DSRNMEALPDKSVALVVTSPPYFVGKAYEDAVAADKDERVPTDYFEYLAMLESVFAECLRVLEPGGRIAVNVANLGRKPYRSLSADVIRILEDLGLLLRGEIIWQKSRGSSGSCAWGSFRSAANPALRDTTERIIVASKGRFDRAKSPAVRSSLGLPHESTLPTDEFMEATLDVWDMHAESARRVQHPAPFPVELPRRLIDLYTYEGDVVLDPFMGSGTTLVAAELTGRKPVGYDLDPAYVEFARDRLAIATAKAWLHQPPRSEQGSLIDTAADAPDAVSSVSDEEIAADNFQRRATKEGKKAQDIAIEVLETCGFTLLQKDAKVPKAGVQYNFKVEDASGGQFWIDVSGAFTTVRPGLLRIDTLWK
;
A
#
# COMPACT_ATOMS: atom_id res chain seq x y z
N ASP A 1 -21.36 -8.65 10.49
CA ASP A 1 -20.54 -8.59 11.70
C ASP A 1 -19.32 -9.50 11.56
N SER A 2 -18.14 -8.94 11.65
CA SER A 2 -16.88 -9.68 11.44
C SER A 2 -16.47 -10.60 12.61
N ARG A 3 -17.20 -10.56 13.71
CA ARG A 3 -17.07 -11.55 14.81
C ARG A 3 -17.68 -12.91 14.45
N ASN A 4 -18.41 -12.99 13.35
CA ASN A 4 -18.98 -14.22 12.81
C ASN A 4 -18.98 -14.15 11.26
N MET A 5 -17.98 -14.76 10.62
CA MET A 5 -17.80 -14.74 9.17
C MET A 5 -18.23 -16.08 8.52
N GLU A 6 -19.43 -16.56 8.83
CA GLU A 6 -19.97 -17.85 8.33
C GLU A 6 -19.94 -17.96 6.81
N ALA A 7 -20.05 -16.84 6.08
CA ALA A 7 -19.97 -16.83 4.63
C ALA A 7 -18.60 -17.20 4.07
N LEU A 8 -17.54 -17.15 4.90
CA LEU A 8 -16.18 -17.52 4.50
C LEU A 8 -15.82 -18.92 5.00
N PRO A 9 -15.45 -19.83 4.09
CA PRO A 9 -14.94 -21.14 4.49
C PRO A 9 -13.64 -21.05 5.30
N ASP A 10 -13.39 -22.02 6.14
CA ASP A 10 -12.11 -22.18 6.82
C ASP A 10 -10.97 -22.25 5.80
N LYS A 11 -9.84 -21.62 6.12
CA LYS A 11 -8.60 -21.71 5.33
C LYS A 11 -8.76 -21.26 3.87
N SER A 12 -9.62 -20.27 3.62
CA SER A 12 -9.94 -19.75 2.28
C SER A 12 -9.28 -18.38 1.97
N VAL A 13 -8.75 -17.69 2.97
CA VAL A 13 -8.18 -16.35 2.87
C VAL A 13 -6.66 -16.42 2.92
N ALA A 14 -5.99 -15.75 1.99
CA ALA A 14 -4.54 -15.67 1.92
C ALA A 14 -3.96 -14.57 2.80
N LEU A 15 -4.65 -13.43 2.85
CA LEU A 15 -4.20 -12.25 3.58
C LEU A 15 -5.38 -11.49 4.16
N VAL A 16 -5.24 -11.09 5.41
CA VAL A 16 -6.07 -10.07 6.06
C VAL A 16 -5.28 -8.77 6.10
N VAL A 17 -5.85 -7.67 5.61
CA VAL A 17 -5.30 -6.32 5.75
C VAL A 17 -6.39 -5.44 6.32
N THR A 18 -6.15 -4.85 7.47
CA THR A 18 -7.18 -4.08 8.16
C THR A 18 -6.62 -2.96 9.03
N SER A 19 -7.46 -1.97 9.29
CA SER A 19 -7.26 -0.95 10.31
C SER A 19 -8.53 -0.88 11.16
N PRO A 20 -8.54 -1.50 12.34
CA PRO A 20 -9.72 -1.51 13.20
C PRO A 20 -10.10 -0.08 13.63
N PRO A 21 -11.36 0.18 13.99
CA PRO A 21 -11.75 1.47 14.53
C PRO A 21 -10.91 1.77 15.78
N TYR A 22 -10.37 2.99 15.88
CA TYR A 22 -9.58 3.38 17.05
C TYR A 22 -10.51 3.84 18.18
N PHE A 23 -10.34 3.30 19.36
CA PHE A 23 -11.11 3.69 20.55
C PHE A 23 -10.56 5.02 21.11
N VAL A 24 -10.88 6.14 20.47
CA VAL A 24 -10.35 7.48 20.77
C VAL A 24 -11.41 8.50 21.18
N GLY A 25 -12.66 8.09 21.39
CA GLY A 25 -13.76 9.00 21.74
C GLY A 25 -14.06 9.99 20.61
N LYS A 26 -13.97 9.57 19.37
CA LYS A 26 -14.36 10.40 18.22
C LYS A 26 -15.89 10.42 18.07
N ALA A 27 -16.41 11.50 17.51
CA ALA A 27 -17.85 11.72 17.36
C ALA A 27 -18.62 10.57 16.65
N TYR A 28 -17.96 9.78 15.81
CA TYR A 28 -18.58 8.61 15.18
C TYR A 28 -18.74 7.43 16.16
N GLU A 29 -17.80 7.27 17.11
CA GLU A 29 -17.92 6.29 18.20
C GLU A 29 -19.06 6.68 19.13
N ASP A 30 -19.17 7.99 19.43
CA ASP A 30 -20.28 8.55 20.20
C ASP A 30 -21.64 8.38 19.48
N ALA A 31 -21.68 8.56 18.16
CA ALA A 31 -22.89 8.41 17.36
C ALA A 31 -23.34 6.93 17.30
N VAL A 32 -22.42 5.99 17.12
CA VAL A 32 -22.72 4.56 17.15
C VAL A 32 -23.09 4.08 18.54
N ALA A 33 -22.43 4.60 19.59
CA ALA A 33 -22.77 4.31 20.99
C ALA A 33 -24.14 4.89 21.37
N ALA A 34 -24.53 6.05 20.80
CA ALA A 34 -25.84 6.67 21.06
C ALA A 34 -27.02 5.84 20.50
N ASP A 35 -26.78 5.02 19.47
CA ASP A 35 -27.80 4.13 18.87
C ASP A 35 -28.04 2.84 19.71
N LYS A 36 -27.44 2.74 20.88
CA LYS A 36 -27.54 1.58 21.81
C LYS A 36 -27.31 0.22 21.14
N ASP A 37 -26.43 0.19 20.15
CA ASP A 37 -26.05 -1.06 19.53
C ASP A 37 -25.12 -1.83 20.48
N GLU A 38 -25.60 -2.94 21.05
CA GLU A 38 -24.83 -3.82 21.95
C GLU A 38 -23.54 -4.38 21.30
N ARG A 39 -23.36 -4.20 20.01
CA ARG A 39 -22.16 -4.60 19.26
C ARG A 39 -21.01 -3.62 19.39
N VAL A 40 -21.25 -2.40 19.89
CA VAL A 40 -20.24 -1.36 20.03
C VAL A 40 -19.65 -1.38 21.43
N PRO A 41 -18.32 -1.49 21.58
CA PRO A 41 -17.65 -1.48 22.87
C PRO A 41 -17.89 -0.17 23.64
N THR A 42 -18.21 -0.29 24.92
CA THR A 42 -18.43 0.86 25.81
C THR A 42 -17.16 1.27 26.55
N ASP A 43 -16.19 0.36 26.68
CA ASP A 43 -14.89 0.62 27.30
C ASP A 43 -13.74 -0.03 26.53
N TYR A 44 -12.51 0.26 26.95
CA TYR A 44 -11.32 -0.22 26.28
C TYR A 44 -11.11 -1.73 26.38
N PHE A 45 -11.57 -2.36 27.45
CA PHE A 45 -11.44 -3.82 27.61
C PHE A 45 -12.44 -4.56 26.72
N GLU A 46 -13.65 -4.06 26.62
CA GLU A 46 -14.65 -4.55 25.67
C GLU A 46 -14.17 -4.36 24.21
N TYR A 47 -13.51 -3.24 23.93
CA TYR A 47 -12.89 -3.00 22.63
C TYR A 47 -11.79 -4.03 22.32
N LEU A 48 -10.89 -4.35 23.26
CA LEU A 48 -9.88 -5.39 23.07
C LEU A 48 -10.52 -6.78 22.90
N ALA A 49 -11.56 -7.11 23.66
CA ALA A 49 -12.30 -8.36 23.53
C ALA A 49 -13.02 -8.47 22.17
N MET A 50 -13.53 -7.37 21.64
CA MET A 50 -14.09 -7.30 20.29
C MET A 50 -13.01 -7.58 19.24
N LEU A 51 -11.82 -6.96 19.36
CA LEU A 51 -10.69 -7.22 18.46
C LEU A 51 -10.26 -8.69 18.51
N GLU A 52 -10.15 -9.27 19.69
CA GLU A 52 -9.82 -10.69 19.88
C GLU A 52 -10.83 -11.59 19.16
N SER A 53 -12.12 -11.33 19.30
CA SER A 53 -13.18 -12.10 18.66
C SER A 53 -13.07 -12.02 17.11
N VAL A 54 -12.83 -10.83 16.55
CA VAL A 54 -12.66 -10.63 15.11
C VAL A 54 -11.38 -11.32 14.61
N PHE A 55 -10.26 -11.19 15.34
CA PHE A 55 -9.00 -11.82 14.93
C PHE A 55 -9.03 -13.34 15.08
N ALA A 56 -9.84 -13.90 15.99
CA ALA A 56 -10.11 -15.33 16.07
C ALA A 56 -10.82 -15.83 14.79
N GLU A 57 -11.82 -15.10 14.29
CA GLU A 57 -12.46 -15.40 13.00
C GLU A 57 -11.49 -15.23 11.83
N CYS A 58 -10.65 -14.19 11.83
CA CYS A 58 -9.58 -14.04 10.85
C CYS A 58 -8.62 -15.25 10.88
N LEU A 59 -8.24 -15.71 12.07
CA LEU A 59 -7.42 -16.91 12.22
C LEU A 59 -8.11 -18.15 11.65
N ARG A 60 -9.42 -18.35 11.86
CA ARG A 60 -10.19 -19.47 11.30
C ARG A 60 -10.13 -19.48 9.78
N VAL A 61 -10.42 -18.34 9.14
CA VAL A 61 -10.51 -18.23 7.68
C VAL A 61 -9.17 -18.17 6.97
N LEU A 62 -8.09 -17.73 7.63
CA LEU A 62 -6.75 -17.73 7.04
C LEU A 62 -6.28 -19.14 6.70
N GLU A 63 -5.67 -19.32 5.53
CA GLU A 63 -4.99 -20.57 5.17
C GLU A 63 -3.69 -20.75 5.99
N PRO A 64 -3.15 -21.96 6.13
CA PRO A 64 -1.87 -22.18 6.80
C PRO A 64 -0.72 -21.43 6.09
N GLY A 65 -0.02 -20.56 6.83
CA GLY A 65 0.96 -19.62 6.31
C GLY A 65 0.36 -18.36 5.69
N GLY A 66 -0.97 -18.21 5.70
CA GLY A 66 -1.66 -16.94 5.43
C GLY A 66 -1.30 -15.90 6.49
N ARG A 67 -1.45 -14.63 6.15
CA ARG A 67 -0.98 -13.53 6.99
C ARG A 67 -2.11 -12.58 7.39
N ILE A 68 -1.93 -11.96 8.55
CA ILE A 68 -2.73 -10.82 8.97
C ILE A 68 -1.81 -9.61 9.13
N ALA A 69 -2.21 -8.47 8.58
CA ALA A 69 -1.54 -7.18 8.69
C ALA A 69 -2.52 -6.17 9.30
N VAL A 70 -2.25 -5.72 10.51
CA VAL A 70 -3.13 -4.82 11.28
C VAL A 70 -2.46 -3.47 11.42
N ASN A 71 -3.03 -2.45 10.76
CA ASN A 71 -2.55 -1.08 10.88
C ASN A 71 -3.22 -0.37 12.05
N VAL A 72 -2.44 0.16 12.99
CA VAL A 72 -2.94 0.89 14.16
C VAL A 72 -2.12 2.14 14.47
N ALA A 73 -2.81 3.18 14.95
CA ALA A 73 -2.19 4.30 15.63
C ALA A 73 -2.20 4.05 17.14
N ASN A 74 -1.11 4.37 17.83
CA ASN A 74 -1.09 4.38 19.29
C ASN A 74 -1.85 5.58 19.84
N LEU A 75 -2.62 5.36 20.91
CA LEU A 75 -3.68 6.25 21.35
C LEU A 75 -3.32 7.02 22.61
N GLY A 76 -3.91 8.21 22.71
CA GLY A 76 -3.90 8.99 23.95
C GLY A 76 -2.53 9.57 24.30
N ARG A 77 -2.53 10.52 25.22
CA ARG A 77 -1.32 11.19 25.69
C ARG A 77 -1.26 11.30 27.20
N LYS A 78 -2.35 11.00 27.88
CA LYS A 78 -2.48 11.15 29.33
C LYS A 78 -3.44 10.12 29.93
N PRO A 79 -3.02 8.88 30.14
CA PRO A 79 -1.77 8.24 29.75
C PRO A 79 -1.73 7.85 28.26
N TYR A 80 -0.51 7.66 27.72
CA TYR A 80 -0.30 7.06 26.40
C TYR A 80 -0.70 5.58 26.43
N ARG A 81 -1.42 5.12 25.41
CA ARG A 81 -1.78 3.72 25.19
C ARG A 81 -1.10 3.19 23.94
N SER A 82 -0.36 2.10 24.08
CA SER A 82 0.27 1.42 22.97
C SER A 82 -0.70 0.37 22.41
N LEU A 83 -1.66 0.79 21.59
CA LEU A 83 -2.59 -0.13 20.92
C LEU A 83 -1.84 -1.19 20.11
N SER A 84 -0.70 -0.84 19.51
CA SER A 84 0.15 -1.81 18.81
C SER A 84 0.62 -2.95 19.72
N ALA A 85 1.00 -2.67 20.96
CA ALA A 85 1.39 -3.70 21.91
C ALA A 85 0.21 -4.60 22.34
N ASP A 86 -0.98 -4.02 22.49
CA ASP A 86 -2.18 -4.80 22.79
C ASP A 86 -2.59 -5.69 21.63
N VAL A 87 -2.52 -5.20 20.40
CA VAL A 87 -2.75 -6.01 19.17
C VAL A 87 -1.73 -7.14 19.03
N ILE A 88 -0.44 -6.86 19.26
CA ILE A 88 0.60 -7.90 19.28
C ILE A 88 0.22 -9.02 20.24
N ARG A 89 -0.13 -8.66 21.48
CA ARG A 89 -0.53 -9.64 22.50
C ARG A 89 -1.73 -10.47 22.09
N ILE A 90 -2.79 -9.84 21.58
CA ILE A 90 -3.98 -10.55 21.09
C ILE A 90 -3.61 -11.55 19.99
N LEU A 91 -2.77 -11.15 19.02
CA LEU A 91 -2.36 -12.04 17.93
C LEU A 91 -1.52 -13.23 18.44
N GLU A 92 -0.62 -13.01 19.42
CA GLU A 92 0.18 -14.07 20.05
C GLU A 92 -0.68 -15.00 20.89
N ASP A 93 -1.60 -14.46 21.69
CA ASP A 93 -2.53 -15.24 22.53
C ASP A 93 -3.46 -16.13 21.69
N LEU A 94 -3.82 -15.69 20.47
CA LEU A 94 -4.53 -16.49 19.48
C LEU A 94 -3.63 -17.53 18.77
N GLY A 95 -2.33 -17.55 19.03
CA GLY A 95 -1.37 -18.48 18.43
C GLY A 95 -0.90 -18.12 17.04
N LEU A 96 -1.04 -16.85 16.63
CA LEU A 96 -0.41 -16.33 15.42
C LEU A 96 1.09 -16.08 15.65
N LEU A 97 1.89 -16.30 14.62
CA LEU A 97 3.34 -16.12 14.67
C LEU A 97 3.69 -14.72 14.15
N LEU A 98 4.18 -13.86 15.02
CA LEU A 98 4.64 -12.52 14.63
C LEU A 98 5.75 -12.61 13.58
N ARG A 99 5.67 -11.74 12.57
CA ARG A 99 6.68 -11.62 11.52
C ARG A 99 7.48 -10.33 11.61
N GLY A 100 6.93 -9.29 12.20
CA GLY A 100 7.53 -7.98 12.39
C GLY A 100 6.50 -6.87 12.41
N GLU A 101 7.00 -5.66 12.53
CA GLU A 101 6.22 -4.43 12.43
C GLU A 101 6.77 -3.58 11.29
N ILE A 102 5.87 -2.89 10.57
CA ILE A 102 6.22 -1.88 9.60
C ILE A 102 5.79 -0.53 10.17
N ILE A 103 6.69 0.44 10.17
CA ILE A 103 6.40 1.81 10.59
C ILE A 103 5.95 2.59 9.35
N TRP A 104 4.66 2.88 9.27
CA TRP A 104 4.16 3.79 8.26
C TRP A 104 4.37 5.23 8.70
N GLN A 105 5.28 5.95 8.06
CA GLN A 105 5.54 7.37 8.26
C GLN A 105 4.64 8.19 7.35
N LYS A 106 3.66 8.91 7.94
CA LYS A 106 2.65 9.67 7.20
C LYS A 106 3.16 10.99 6.63
N SER A 107 4.11 11.64 7.32
CA SER A 107 4.79 12.86 6.86
C SER A 107 5.97 13.19 7.77
N ARG A 108 6.96 13.87 7.21
CA ARG A 108 8.08 14.40 8.01
C ARG A 108 7.68 15.72 8.67
N GLY A 109 6.87 15.65 9.72
CA GLY A 109 6.82 16.72 10.72
C GLY A 109 5.78 17.83 10.56
N SER A 110 4.88 17.83 9.60
CA SER A 110 4.06 19.02 9.34
C SER A 110 2.56 18.92 9.65
N SER A 111 2.00 17.76 9.86
CA SER A 111 0.55 17.68 10.04
C SER A 111 0.22 16.86 11.28
N GLY A 112 -0.30 17.46 12.20
CA GLY A 112 -0.83 16.88 13.39
C GLY A 112 -1.25 18.00 14.31
N SER A 113 -1.95 17.68 15.34
CA SER A 113 -2.26 18.59 16.41
C SER A 113 -1.01 19.37 16.81
N CYS A 114 -1.06 20.71 16.77
CA CYS A 114 -0.02 21.60 17.26
C CYS A 114 0.15 21.57 18.78
N ALA A 115 -0.39 20.56 19.46
CA ALA A 115 -0.28 20.36 20.89
C ALA A 115 1.13 19.85 21.26
N TRP A 116 2.08 20.77 21.32
CA TRP A 116 3.46 20.46 21.72
C TRP A 116 3.65 20.32 23.23
N GLY A 117 2.58 20.43 24.00
CA GLY A 117 2.68 20.58 25.45
C GLY A 117 3.35 21.93 25.81
N SER A 118 4.44 21.88 26.58
CA SER A 118 5.24 23.07 26.84
C SER A 118 6.22 23.30 25.68
N PHE A 119 6.02 24.38 24.90
CA PHE A 119 6.90 24.75 23.79
C PHE A 119 8.26 25.22 24.32
N ARG A 120 9.35 24.62 23.82
CA ARG A 120 10.76 24.92 24.20
C ARG A 120 11.04 24.85 25.70
N SER A 121 10.27 24.11 26.47
CA SER A 121 10.44 23.93 27.90
C SER A 121 10.39 22.45 28.25
N ALA A 122 11.27 22.02 29.15
CA ALA A 122 11.31 20.65 29.66
C ALA A 122 10.15 20.34 30.63
N ALA A 123 9.28 21.31 30.94
CA ALA A 123 8.21 21.13 31.92
C ALA A 123 7.21 20.02 31.50
N ASN A 124 6.78 19.98 30.25
CA ASN A 124 5.87 18.96 29.73
C ASN A 124 5.83 18.95 28.19
N PRO A 125 6.93 18.68 27.49
CA PRO A 125 6.91 18.56 26.02
C PRO A 125 6.12 17.30 25.62
N ALA A 126 5.30 17.41 24.54
CA ALA A 126 4.53 16.30 24.00
C ALA A 126 5.13 15.83 22.66
N LEU A 127 5.23 14.49 22.48
CA LEU A 127 5.58 13.90 21.21
C LEU A 127 4.42 14.04 20.22
N ARG A 128 4.73 14.26 18.96
CA ARG A 128 3.73 14.34 17.88
C ARG A 128 3.67 13.01 17.13
N ASP A 129 2.46 12.52 16.90
CA ASP A 129 2.24 11.25 16.21
C ASP A 129 2.35 11.47 14.69
N THR A 130 3.43 11.05 14.11
CA THR A 130 3.69 11.12 12.67
C THR A 130 3.68 9.75 12.00
N THR A 131 3.49 8.69 12.78
CA THR A 131 3.56 7.31 12.32
C THR A 131 2.35 6.50 12.77
N GLU A 132 2.07 5.42 12.01
CA GLU A 132 1.27 4.29 12.46
C GLU A 132 2.10 3.01 12.37
N ARG A 133 1.60 1.93 12.94
CA ARG A 133 2.28 0.64 12.96
C ARG A 133 1.42 -0.42 12.30
N ILE A 134 2.03 -1.18 11.39
CA ILE A 134 1.41 -2.32 10.75
C ILE A 134 2.03 -3.57 11.35
N ILE A 135 1.28 -4.28 12.19
CA ILE A 135 1.70 -5.53 12.81
C ILE A 135 1.42 -6.66 11.84
N VAL A 136 2.43 -7.45 11.50
CA VAL A 136 2.30 -8.58 10.58
C VAL A 136 2.51 -9.89 11.32
N ALA A 137 1.55 -10.82 11.20
CA ALA A 137 1.62 -12.15 11.78
C ALA A 137 1.15 -13.22 10.79
N SER A 138 1.51 -14.49 11.03
CA SER A 138 1.18 -15.64 10.16
C SER A 138 0.46 -16.74 10.93
N LYS A 139 -0.43 -17.46 10.26
CA LYS A 139 -1.13 -18.62 10.82
C LYS A 139 -0.25 -19.87 10.79
N GLY A 140 0.21 -20.32 11.96
CA GLY A 140 0.80 -21.64 12.22
C GLY A 140 2.16 -21.92 11.58
N ARG A 141 2.60 -21.15 10.58
CA ARG A 141 3.90 -21.27 9.90
C ARG A 141 4.28 -19.97 9.19
N PHE A 142 5.58 -19.78 8.91
CA PHE A 142 6.08 -18.56 8.28
C PHE A 142 5.89 -18.53 6.76
N ASP A 143 6.02 -19.66 6.08
CA ASP A 143 5.86 -19.81 4.64
C ASP A 143 4.44 -20.24 4.27
N ARG A 144 4.03 -20.03 3.03
CA ARG A 144 2.78 -20.58 2.50
C ARG A 144 2.85 -22.10 2.48
N ALA A 145 1.78 -22.78 2.94
CA ALA A 145 1.77 -24.23 3.13
C ALA A 145 2.03 -25.04 1.85
N LYS A 146 1.70 -24.48 0.69
CA LYS A 146 1.94 -25.08 -0.61
C LYS A 146 2.88 -24.19 -1.43
N SER A 147 3.94 -24.76 -1.99
CA SER A 147 4.85 -24.08 -2.91
C SER A 147 4.11 -23.67 -4.20
N PRO A 148 4.64 -22.68 -4.97
CA PRO A 148 4.04 -22.28 -6.24
C PRO A 148 3.80 -23.45 -7.19
N ALA A 149 4.75 -24.39 -7.30
CA ALA A 149 4.63 -25.57 -8.16
C ALA A 149 3.46 -26.49 -7.74
N VAL A 150 3.29 -26.72 -6.44
CA VAL A 150 2.17 -27.50 -5.91
C VAL A 150 0.84 -26.74 -6.10
N ARG A 151 0.84 -25.44 -5.90
CA ARG A 151 -0.35 -24.61 -6.14
C ARG A 151 -0.77 -24.64 -7.62
N SER A 152 0.19 -24.52 -8.54
CA SER A 152 -0.06 -24.61 -9.98
C SER A 152 -0.67 -25.96 -10.36
N SER A 153 -0.12 -27.06 -9.88
CA SER A 153 -0.66 -28.41 -10.16
C SER A 153 -2.08 -28.64 -9.63
N LEU A 154 -2.51 -27.86 -8.63
CA LEU A 154 -3.85 -27.90 -8.05
C LEU A 154 -4.80 -26.83 -8.63
N GLY A 155 -4.38 -26.06 -9.63
CA GLY A 155 -5.16 -24.96 -10.19
C GLY A 155 -5.40 -23.80 -9.20
N LEU A 156 -4.54 -23.65 -8.19
CA LEU A 156 -4.62 -22.59 -7.19
C LEU A 156 -3.76 -21.39 -7.61
N PRO A 157 -4.08 -20.18 -7.15
CA PRO A 157 -3.24 -18.98 -7.33
C PRO A 157 -1.77 -19.23 -6.97
N HIS A 158 -0.83 -18.91 -7.85
CA HIS A 158 0.60 -19.20 -7.68
C HIS A 158 1.55 -18.17 -8.30
N GLU A 159 1.04 -17.16 -9.00
CA GLU A 159 1.82 -16.14 -9.67
C GLU A 159 1.99 -14.91 -8.79
N SER A 160 3.25 -14.51 -8.56
CA SER A 160 3.60 -13.25 -7.90
C SER A 160 3.64 -12.12 -8.91
N THR A 161 3.04 -10.98 -8.56
CA THR A 161 2.96 -9.80 -9.40
C THR A 161 3.97 -8.71 -9.01
N LEU A 162 4.70 -8.90 -7.89
CA LEU A 162 5.61 -7.91 -7.32
C LEU A 162 6.96 -7.90 -8.08
N PRO A 163 7.33 -6.78 -8.73
CA PRO A 163 8.64 -6.63 -9.37
C PRO A 163 9.79 -6.59 -8.37
N THR A 164 11.02 -6.86 -8.83
CA THR A 164 12.19 -6.95 -7.96
C THR A 164 12.49 -5.63 -7.23
N ASP A 165 12.39 -4.50 -7.90
CA ASP A 165 12.61 -3.17 -7.33
C ASP A 165 11.55 -2.81 -6.28
N GLU A 166 10.26 -3.06 -6.56
CA GLU A 166 9.18 -2.87 -5.60
C GLU A 166 9.31 -3.86 -4.41
N PHE A 167 9.80 -5.08 -4.64
CA PHE A 167 10.07 -6.04 -3.56
C PHE A 167 11.13 -5.51 -2.59
N MET A 168 12.21 -4.93 -3.10
CA MET A 168 13.28 -4.36 -2.26
C MET A 168 12.78 -3.21 -1.38
N GLU A 169 11.87 -2.39 -1.90
CA GLU A 169 11.23 -1.31 -1.12
C GLU A 169 10.16 -1.84 -0.15
N ALA A 170 9.34 -2.79 -0.59
CA ALA A 170 8.24 -3.33 0.22
C ALA A 170 8.73 -4.16 1.42
N THR A 171 9.96 -4.68 1.37
CA THR A 171 10.57 -5.45 2.48
C THR A 171 11.28 -4.58 3.52
N LEU A 172 11.33 -3.25 3.35
CA LEU A 172 11.80 -2.34 4.39
C LEU A 172 10.77 -2.26 5.52
N ASP A 173 11.25 -2.06 6.74
CA ASP A 173 10.42 -1.91 7.94
C ASP A 173 9.93 -0.48 8.18
N VAL A 174 10.33 0.48 7.34
CA VAL A 174 9.83 1.86 7.35
C VAL A 174 9.30 2.23 5.96
N TRP A 175 8.01 2.59 5.91
CA TRP A 175 7.35 3.05 4.69
C TRP A 175 6.99 4.52 4.79
N ASP A 176 7.52 5.35 3.90
CA ASP A 176 7.17 6.77 3.77
C ASP A 176 6.06 6.93 2.72
N MET A 177 4.84 7.16 3.17
CA MET A 177 3.66 7.34 2.31
C MET A 177 2.80 8.45 2.88
N HIS A 178 2.38 9.39 2.02
CA HIS A 178 1.45 10.44 2.45
C HIS A 178 0.07 9.85 2.79
N ALA A 179 -0.52 10.35 3.88
CA ALA A 179 -1.87 9.98 4.27
C ALA A 179 -2.89 10.43 3.21
N GLU A 180 -3.95 9.62 3.02
CA GLU A 180 -5.05 9.96 2.13
C GLU A 180 -5.91 11.09 2.72
N SER A 181 -6.57 11.87 1.84
CA SER A 181 -7.46 12.93 2.27
C SER A 181 -8.78 12.37 2.80
N ALA A 182 -9.08 12.59 4.10
CA ALA A 182 -10.34 12.20 4.73
C ALA A 182 -11.58 12.74 4.00
N ARG A 183 -11.48 13.95 3.40
CA ARG A 183 -12.58 14.55 2.62
C ARG A 183 -12.84 13.83 1.30
N ARG A 184 -11.80 13.26 0.66
CA ARG A 184 -11.92 12.59 -0.63
C ARG A 184 -12.59 11.23 -0.53
N VAL A 185 -12.36 10.51 0.57
CA VAL A 185 -12.84 9.15 0.77
C VAL A 185 -13.95 9.03 1.82
N GLN A 186 -14.46 10.16 2.33
CA GLN A 186 -15.54 10.24 3.32
C GLN A 186 -15.34 9.31 4.54
N HIS A 187 -14.08 9.16 4.98
CA HIS A 187 -13.70 8.34 6.12
C HIS A 187 -12.77 9.12 7.05
N PRO A 188 -12.95 9.06 8.37
CA PRO A 188 -12.22 9.92 9.32
C PRO A 188 -10.72 9.67 9.40
N ALA A 189 -10.25 8.48 9.04
CA ALA A 189 -8.83 8.11 9.12
C ALA A 189 -8.43 7.14 7.98
N PRO A 190 -8.48 7.56 6.70
CA PRO A 190 -8.18 6.67 5.60
C PRO A 190 -6.66 6.49 5.46
N PHE A 191 -6.22 5.26 5.26
CA PHE A 191 -4.89 5.00 4.72
C PHE A 191 -4.91 5.06 3.18
N PRO A 192 -3.77 5.38 2.53
CA PRO A 192 -3.71 5.41 1.07
C PRO A 192 -3.85 4.00 0.48
N VAL A 193 -4.41 3.89 -0.73
CA VAL A 193 -4.54 2.61 -1.46
C VAL A 193 -3.18 1.91 -1.64
N GLU A 194 -2.11 2.67 -1.69
CA GLU A 194 -0.74 2.17 -1.81
C GLU A 194 -0.33 1.27 -0.63
N LEU A 195 -0.80 1.57 0.60
CA LEU A 195 -0.45 0.77 1.78
C LEU A 195 -0.96 -0.68 1.68
N PRO A 196 -2.28 -0.94 1.50
CA PRO A 196 -2.76 -2.30 1.31
C PRO A 196 -2.25 -2.91 0.01
N ARG A 197 -2.03 -2.14 -1.08
CA ARG A 197 -1.45 -2.65 -2.32
C ARG A 197 -0.09 -3.31 -2.08
N ARG A 198 0.83 -2.64 -1.36
CA ARG A 198 2.16 -3.20 -1.03
C ARG A 198 2.06 -4.49 -0.22
N LEU A 199 1.17 -4.53 0.78
CA LEU A 199 0.96 -5.75 1.58
C LEU A 199 0.39 -6.89 0.73
N ILE A 200 -0.55 -6.60 -0.16
CA ILE A 200 -1.18 -7.56 -1.06
C ILE A 200 -0.15 -8.13 -2.04
N ASP A 201 0.60 -7.27 -2.73
CA ASP A 201 1.63 -7.69 -3.67
C ASP A 201 2.75 -8.50 -2.98
N LEU A 202 3.15 -8.10 -1.76
CA LEU A 202 4.20 -8.78 -0.99
C LEU A 202 3.78 -10.16 -0.48
N TYR A 203 2.51 -10.36 -0.11
CA TYR A 203 2.08 -11.54 0.65
C TYR A 203 1.08 -12.46 -0.05
N THR A 204 0.62 -12.12 -1.27
CA THR A 204 -0.38 -12.91 -1.99
C THR A 204 0.02 -13.18 -3.44
N TYR A 205 -0.59 -14.20 -4.02
CA TYR A 205 -0.55 -14.47 -5.46
C TYR A 205 -1.76 -13.84 -6.15
N GLU A 206 -1.67 -13.58 -7.45
CA GLU A 206 -2.81 -13.15 -8.26
C GLU A 206 -3.95 -14.18 -8.15
N GLY A 207 -5.19 -13.70 -7.93
CA GLY A 207 -6.37 -14.55 -7.70
C GLY A 207 -6.59 -15.05 -6.28
N ASP A 208 -5.64 -14.79 -5.34
CA ASP A 208 -5.85 -15.07 -3.91
C ASP A 208 -6.97 -14.19 -3.31
N VAL A 209 -7.55 -14.66 -2.20
CA VAL A 209 -8.57 -13.91 -1.44
C VAL A 209 -7.91 -12.99 -0.41
N VAL A 210 -8.30 -11.73 -0.41
CA VAL A 210 -7.89 -10.70 0.56
C VAL A 210 -9.11 -10.23 1.34
N LEU A 211 -9.00 -10.24 2.67
CA LEU A 211 -10.08 -9.89 3.59
C LEU A 211 -9.75 -8.60 4.37
N ASP A 212 -10.75 -7.73 4.49
CA ASP A 212 -10.75 -6.62 5.46
C ASP A 212 -11.98 -6.72 6.37
N PRO A 213 -11.81 -7.13 7.66
CA PRO A 213 -12.92 -7.28 8.60
C PRO A 213 -13.48 -5.95 9.12
N PHE A 214 -12.81 -4.82 8.86
CA PHE A 214 -13.24 -3.45 9.19
C PHE A 214 -13.08 -2.55 7.99
N MET A 215 -13.73 -2.90 6.87
CA MET A 215 -13.42 -2.36 5.55
C MET A 215 -13.70 -0.85 5.39
N GLY A 216 -14.59 -0.28 6.21
CA GLY A 216 -14.98 1.13 6.11
C GLY A 216 -15.28 1.53 4.68
N SER A 217 -14.54 2.50 4.16
CA SER A 217 -14.69 2.97 2.77
C SER A 217 -14.16 2.00 1.68
N GLY A 218 -13.68 0.80 2.04
CA GLY A 218 -13.26 -0.24 1.10
C GLY A 218 -11.89 -0.03 0.45
N THR A 219 -10.97 0.68 1.08
CA THR A 219 -9.64 0.97 0.50
C THR A 219 -8.84 -0.30 0.23
N THR A 220 -8.87 -1.28 1.16
CA THR A 220 -8.24 -2.60 0.98
C THR A 220 -8.88 -3.37 -0.18
N LEU A 221 -10.21 -3.29 -0.32
CA LEU A 221 -10.94 -3.98 -1.38
C LEU A 221 -10.57 -3.43 -2.76
N VAL A 222 -10.48 -2.10 -2.89
CA VAL A 222 -10.01 -1.43 -4.10
C VAL A 222 -8.58 -1.86 -4.46
N ALA A 223 -7.68 -1.92 -3.48
CA ALA A 223 -6.31 -2.37 -3.70
C ALA A 223 -6.25 -3.83 -4.18
N ALA A 224 -7.05 -4.71 -3.58
CA ALA A 224 -7.14 -6.12 -3.97
C ALA A 224 -7.64 -6.28 -5.42
N GLU A 225 -8.71 -5.57 -5.80
CA GLU A 225 -9.24 -5.59 -7.16
C GLU A 225 -8.22 -5.09 -8.18
N LEU A 226 -7.58 -3.94 -7.91
CA LEU A 226 -6.58 -3.35 -8.80
C LEU A 226 -5.33 -4.23 -9.00
N THR A 227 -5.08 -5.16 -8.10
CA THR A 227 -3.94 -6.10 -8.15
C THR A 227 -4.35 -7.51 -8.59
N GLY A 228 -5.59 -7.72 -9.03
CA GLY A 228 -6.09 -9.01 -9.50
C GLY A 228 -6.35 -10.02 -8.39
N ARG A 229 -6.55 -9.56 -7.15
CA ARG A 229 -6.96 -10.40 -6.01
C ARG A 229 -8.46 -10.30 -5.79
N LYS A 230 -9.04 -11.27 -5.10
CA LYS A 230 -10.47 -11.34 -4.80
C LYS A 230 -10.76 -10.61 -3.49
N PRO A 231 -11.42 -9.45 -3.50
CA PRO A 231 -11.69 -8.68 -2.29
C PRO A 231 -12.87 -9.26 -1.51
N VAL A 232 -12.75 -9.32 -0.19
CA VAL A 232 -13.84 -9.58 0.75
C VAL A 232 -13.76 -8.56 1.89
N GLY A 233 -14.89 -8.00 2.30
CA GLY A 233 -14.93 -7.01 3.38
C GLY A 233 -16.19 -7.10 4.22
N TYR A 234 -16.06 -6.68 5.47
CA TYR A 234 -17.16 -6.56 6.41
C TYR A 234 -17.20 -5.15 7.02
N ASP A 235 -18.39 -4.63 7.20
CA ASP A 235 -18.66 -3.45 8.00
C ASP A 235 -20.03 -3.58 8.69
N LEU A 236 -20.20 -2.97 9.86
CA LEU A 236 -21.48 -2.93 10.56
C LEU A 236 -22.41 -1.88 9.99
N ASP A 237 -21.86 -0.80 9.41
CA ASP A 237 -22.63 0.29 8.84
C ASP A 237 -22.99 -0.02 7.37
N PRO A 238 -24.29 -0.17 7.04
CA PRO A 238 -24.75 -0.39 5.67
C PRO A 238 -24.31 0.72 4.69
N ALA A 239 -24.17 1.96 5.16
CA ALA A 239 -23.76 3.08 4.32
C ALA A 239 -22.30 2.91 3.85
N TYR A 240 -21.41 2.42 4.73
CA TYR A 240 -20.05 2.06 4.33
C TYR A 240 -20.02 0.87 3.36
N VAL A 241 -20.91 -0.10 3.54
CA VAL A 241 -21.00 -1.26 2.61
C VAL A 241 -21.40 -0.79 1.20
N GLU A 242 -22.38 0.09 1.07
CA GLU A 242 -22.78 0.66 -0.24
C GLU A 242 -21.66 1.50 -0.84
N PHE A 243 -21.08 2.39 -0.05
CA PHE A 243 -19.98 3.24 -0.50
C PHE A 243 -18.76 2.42 -0.99
N ALA A 244 -18.40 1.36 -0.27
CA ALA A 244 -17.31 0.45 -0.67
C ALA A 244 -17.64 -0.30 -1.97
N ARG A 245 -18.90 -0.72 -2.17
CA ARG A 245 -19.36 -1.34 -3.43
C ARG A 245 -19.22 -0.39 -4.62
N ASP A 246 -19.65 0.86 -4.47
CA ASP A 246 -19.53 1.87 -5.54
C ASP A 246 -18.07 2.13 -5.90
N ARG A 247 -17.18 2.28 -4.90
CA ARG A 247 -15.75 2.43 -5.12
C ARG A 247 -15.13 1.23 -5.82
N LEU A 248 -15.53 0.03 -5.44
CA LEU A 248 -15.06 -1.20 -6.04
C LEU A 248 -15.52 -1.30 -7.51
N ALA A 249 -16.79 -0.99 -7.81
CA ALA A 249 -17.31 -0.97 -9.17
C ALA A 249 -16.53 0.01 -10.07
N ILE A 250 -16.19 1.20 -9.56
CA ILE A 250 -15.37 2.18 -10.28
C ILE A 250 -13.94 1.65 -10.49
N ALA A 251 -13.35 0.99 -9.49
CA ALA A 251 -12.01 0.41 -9.59
C ALA A 251 -11.97 -0.73 -10.64
N THR A 252 -12.96 -1.62 -10.62
CA THR A 252 -13.12 -2.71 -11.60
C THR A 252 -13.27 -2.16 -13.01
N ALA A 253 -14.10 -1.14 -13.22
CA ALA A 253 -14.27 -0.51 -14.52
C ALA A 253 -12.97 0.13 -15.03
N LYS A 254 -12.19 0.79 -14.15
CA LYS A 254 -10.88 1.34 -14.50
C LYS A 254 -9.85 0.25 -14.81
N ALA A 255 -9.81 -0.83 -14.05
CA ALA A 255 -8.93 -1.96 -14.30
C ALA A 255 -9.25 -2.61 -15.67
N TRP A 256 -10.52 -2.72 -16.02
CA TRP A 256 -10.98 -3.24 -17.31
C TRP A 256 -10.53 -2.37 -18.50
N LEU A 257 -10.59 -1.05 -18.36
CA LEU A 257 -10.16 -0.09 -19.39
C LEU A 257 -8.65 -0.08 -19.61
N HIS A 258 -7.86 -0.58 -18.65
CA HIS A 258 -6.40 -0.62 -18.71
C HIS A 258 -5.83 -2.02 -18.98
N GLN A 259 -6.66 -3.05 -19.15
CA GLN A 259 -6.20 -4.35 -19.62
C GLN A 259 -5.82 -4.24 -21.10
N PRO A 260 -4.58 -4.58 -21.50
CA PRO A 260 -4.26 -4.73 -22.93
C PRO A 260 -5.17 -5.81 -23.51
N PRO A 261 -5.59 -5.70 -24.80
CA PRO A 261 -6.39 -6.72 -25.44
C PRO A 261 -5.67 -8.06 -25.29
N ARG A 262 -6.37 -9.08 -24.77
CA ARG A 262 -5.84 -10.44 -24.71
C ARG A 262 -5.47 -10.85 -26.13
N SER A 263 -4.19 -10.84 -26.43
CA SER A 263 -3.70 -11.51 -27.63
C SER A 263 -3.95 -13.00 -27.44
N GLU A 264 -4.75 -13.58 -28.31
CA GLU A 264 -4.80 -15.04 -28.48
C GLU A 264 -3.38 -15.50 -28.86
N GLN A 265 -2.62 -15.90 -27.85
CA GLN A 265 -1.33 -16.56 -28.07
C GLN A 265 -1.62 -17.98 -28.58
N GLY A 266 -1.73 -18.07 -29.90
CA GLY A 266 -1.52 -19.32 -30.61
C GLY A 266 -0.09 -19.79 -30.38
N SER A 267 0.00 -21.02 -29.86
CA SER A 267 1.20 -21.83 -29.77
C SER A 267 2.11 -21.67 -31.00
N LEU A 268 3.35 -21.25 -30.79
CA LEU A 268 4.45 -21.51 -31.72
C LEU A 268 5.59 -22.21 -30.98
N ILE A 269 5.84 -23.39 -31.48
CA ILE A 269 6.75 -24.44 -31.10
C ILE A 269 8.21 -24.00 -31.08
N ASP A 270 8.95 -24.53 -30.11
CA ASP A 270 10.41 -24.57 -29.97
C ASP A 270 11.18 -24.84 -31.25
N THR A 271 12.29 -24.16 -31.42
CA THR A 271 13.52 -24.80 -31.91
C THR A 271 14.73 -24.22 -31.17
N ALA A 272 15.37 -25.09 -30.44
CA ALA A 272 16.69 -24.90 -29.88
C ALA A 272 17.77 -25.05 -30.97
N ALA A 273 18.81 -24.27 -30.94
CA ALA A 273 20.14 -24.66 -31.36
C ALA A 273 21.24 -23.71 -30.85
N ASP A 274 22.11 -24.30 -30.07
CA ASP A 274 23.58 -24.15 -30.00
C ASP A 274 24.23 -22.83 -29.55
N ALA A 275 24.91 -22.94 -28.43
CA ALA A 275 26.03 -22.11 -27.98
C ALA A 275 27.34 -22.43 -28.74
N PRO A 276 28.34 -21.54 -28.69
CA PRO A 276 29.57 -21.99 -28.03
C PRO A 276 30.20 -20.99 -27.04
N ASP A 277 30.93 -21.57 -26.12
CA ASP A 277 31.76 -21.00 -25.06
C ASP A 277 32.86 -20.08 -25.54
N ALA A 278 33.15 -19.02 -24.79
CA ALA A 278 34.49 -18.51 -24.54
C ALA A 278 34.58 -17.68 -23.29
N VAL A 279 35.46 -18.07 -22.40
CA VAL A 279 35.84 -17.58 -21.11
C VAL A 279 36.53 -16.22 -21.18
N SER A 280 36.16 -15.24 -20.32
CA SER A 280 37.14 -14.33 -19.69
C SER A 280 36.57 -13.75 -18.40
N SER A 281 37.34 -13.83 -17.35
CA SER A 281 37.09 -13.52 -15.96
C SER A 281 37.13 -12.02 -15.67
N VAL A 282 35.97 -11.40 -15.53
CA VAL A 282 35.78 -10.17 -14.78
C VAL A 282 34.59 -10.46 -13.86
N SER A 283 34.63 -10.04 -12.59
CA SER A 283 33.62 -10.44 -11.62
C SER A 283 32.22 -9.97 -12.02
N ASP A 284 31.25 -10.86 -11.94
CA ASP A 284 29.86 -10.63 -12.35
C ASP A 284 29.21 -9.43 -11.62
N GLU A 285 29.71 -9.02 -10.46
CA GLU A 285 29.24 -7.87 -9.68
C GLU A 285 29.67 -6.51 -10.28
N GLU A 286 30.88 -6.39 -10.83
CA GLU A 286 31.34 -5.15 -11.48
C GLU A 286 30.66 -4.92 -12.84
N ILE A 287 30.38 -6.00 -13.57
CA ILE A 287 29.65 -5.94 -14.85
C ILE A 287 28.17 -5.58 -14.61
N ALA A 288 27.55 -6.07 -13.51
CA ALA A 288 26.19 -5.77 -13.14
C ALA A 288 26.01 -4.30 -12.73
N ALA A 289 26.94 -3.73 -11.96
CA ALA A 289 26.90 -2.34 -11.54
C ALA A 289 27.07 -1.34 -12.70
N ASP A 290 28.01 -1.58 -13.61
CA ASP A 290 28.24 -0.71 -14.78
C ASP A 290 27.07 -0.78 -15.78
N ASN A 291 26.49 -1.96 -15.97
CA ASN A 291 25.28 -2.14 -16.79
C ASN A 291 24.04 -1.47 -16.18
N PHE A 292 23.89 -1.49 -14.86
CA PHE A 292 22.79 -0.83 -14.15
C PHE A 292 22.88 0.69 -14.30
N GLN A 293 24.06 1.26 -14.11
CA GLN A 293 24.28 2.71 -14.20
C GLN A 293 24.10 3.25 -15.64
N ARG A 294 24.54 2.49 -16.63
CA ARG A 294 24.31 2.83 -18.06
C ARG A 294 22.84 2.70 -18.47
N ARG A 295 22.12 1.69 -17.97
CA ARG A 295 20.68 1.55 -18.19
C ARG A 295 19.92 2.70 -17.55
N ALA A 296 20.17 3.01 -16.28
CA ALA A 296 19.54 4.11 -15.56
C ALA A 296 19.73 5.46 -16.25
N THR A 297 20.94 5.74 -16.78
CA THR A 297 21.22 6.97 -17.53
C THR A 297 20.49 7.02 -18.87
N LYS A 298 20.41 5.90 -19.59
CA LYS A 298 19.71 5.78 -20.88
C LYS A 298 18.18 5.88 -20.71
N GLU A 299 17.65 5.28 -19.66
CA GLU A 299 16.24 5.31 -19.32
C GLU A 299 15.82 6.68 -18.83
N GLY A 300 16.63 7.35 -17.99
CA GLY A 300 16.39 8.73 -17.56
C GLY A 300 16.33 9.71 -18.74
N LYS A 301 17.21 9.56 -19.73
CA LYS A 301 17.19 10.40 -20.94
C LYS A 301 15.93 10.17 -21.78
N LYS A 302 15.50 8.93 -21.92
CA LYS A 302 14.28 8.57 -22.63
C LYS A 302 13.02 9.10 -21.91
N ALA A 303 13.03 9.11 -20.58
CA ALA A 303 11.96 9.69 -19.77
C ALA A 303 11.85 11.21 -20.00
N GLN A 304 12.96 11.91 -20.09
CA GLN A 304 12.98 13.34 -20.37
C GLN A 304 12.43 13.66 -21.77
N ASP A 305 12.77 12.86 -22.78
CA ASP A 305 12.27 13.08 -24.15
C ASP A 305 10.74 12.88 -24.24
N ILE A 306 10.19 11.87 -23.58
CA ILE A 306 8.74 11.66 -23.47
C ILE A 306 8.06 12.77 -22.69
N ALA A 307 8.68 13.27 -21.60
CA ALA A 307 8.13 14.37 -20.84
C ALA A 307 7.98 15.64 -21.66
N ILE A 308 8.94 15.92 -22.53
CA ILE A 308 8.86 17.08 -23.44
C ILE A 308 7.67 16.93 -24.40
N GLU A 309 7.52 15.78 -25.03
CA GLU A 309 6.42 15.50 -25.96
C GLU A 309 5.04 15.65 -25.29
N VAL A 310 4.90 15.16 -24.05
CA VAL A 310 3.68 15.31 -23.27
C VAL A 310 3.42 16.78 -22.92
N LEU A 311 4.42 17.53 -22.48
CA LEU A 311 4.29 18.94 -22.15
C LEU A 311 3.89 19.80 -23.38
N GLU A 312 4.50 19.57 -24.52
CA GLU A 312 4.15 20.24 -25.78
C GLU A 312 2.72 19.90 -26.20
N THR A 313 2.29 18.63 -26.06
CA THR A 313 0.93 18.21 -26.34
C THR A 313 -0.09 18.86 -25.40
N CYS A 314 0.31 19.16 -24.15
CA CYS A 314 -0.51 19.87 -23.17
C CYS A 314 -0.47 21.40 -23.34
N GLY A 315 0.18 21.92 -24.38
CA GLY A 315 0.21 23.37 -24.68
C GLY A 315 1.29 24.17 -23.96
N PHE A 316 2.30 23.49 -23.41
CA PHE A 316 3.47 24.16 -22.83
C PHE A 316 4.56 24.31 -23.88
N THR A 317 5.28 25.43 -23.81
CA THR A 317 6.47 25.69 -24.62
C THR A 317 7.73 25.47 -23.81
N LEU A 318 8.64 24.62 -24.30
CA LEU A 318 9.92 24.36 -23.65
C LEU A 318 10.84 25.60 -23.81
N LEU A 319 11.23 26.23 -22.71
CA LEU A 319 12.14 27.37 -22.70
C LEU A 319 13.61 26.97 -22.53
N GLN A 320 13.88 25.99 -21.65
CA GLN A 320 15.24 25.57 -21.34
C GLN A 320 15.28 24.14 -20.80
N LYS A 321 16.29 23.35 -21.20
CA LYS A 321 16.67 22.08 -20.56
C LYS A 321 17.73 22.34 -19.48
N ASP A 322 17.79 21.46 -18.45
CA ASP A 322 18.72 21.55 -17.31
C ASP A 322 18.74 22.94 -16.66
N ALA A 323 17.55 23.45 -16.37
CA ALA A 323 17.34 24.80 -15.87
C ALA A 323 17.73 24.95 -14.40
N LYS A 324 18.43 26.04 -14.04
CA LYS A 324 18.72 26.38 -12.64
C LYS A 324 17.81 27.49 -12.16
N VAL A 325 17.22 27.34 -10.98
CA VAL A 325 16.47 28.43 -10.35
C VAL A 325 17.44 29.50 -9.86
N PRO A 326 17.27 30.73 -10.28
CA PRO A 326 18.12 31.84 -9.80
C PRO A 326 18.04 31.93 -8.26
N LYS A 327 19.19 32.07 -7.60
CA LYS A 327 19.35 32.24 -6.15
C LYS A 327 19.04 31.01 -5.27
N ALA A 328 18.46 29.89 -5.79
CA ALA A 328 18.14 28.74 -5.00
C ALA A 328 19.16 27.58 -5.13
N GLY A 329 20.03 27.63 -6.15
CA GLY A 329 21.05 26.60 -6.40
C GLY A 329 20.50 25.22 -6.83
N VAL A 330 19.18 25.10 -6.99
CA VAL A 330 18.49 23.87 -7.37
C VAL A 330 18.41 23.79 -8.89
N GLN A 331 18.70 22.62 -9.45
CA GLN A 331 18.62 22.32 -10.88
C GLN A 331 17.38 21.47 -11.16
N TYR A 332 16.66 21.78 -12.24
CA TYR A 332 15.49 21.08 -12.73
C TYR A 332 15.69 20.63 -14.17
N ASN A 333 14.96 19.61 -14.60
CA ASN A 333 15.09 19.08 -15.96
C ASN A 333 14.65 20.09 -17.01
N PHE A 334 13.54 20.83 -16.75
CA PHE A 334 12.98 21.75 -17.75
C PHE A 334 12.49 23.06 -17.12
N LYS A 335 12.58 24.13 -17.91
CA LYS A 335 11.81 25.35 -17.73
C LYS A 335 10.83 25.46 -18.90
N VAL A 336 9.54 25.62 -18.60
CA VAL A 336 8.47 25.70 -19.60
C VAL A 336 7.59 26.93 -19.37
N GLU A 337 6.83 27.31 -20.41
CA GLU A 337 5.86 28.41 -20.36
C GLU A 337 4.50 27.92 -20.86
N ASP A 338 3.42 28.30 -20.18
CA ASP A 338 2.06 28.03 -20.63
C ASP A 338 1.56 29.08 -21.63
N ALA A 339 0.38 28.84 -22.21
CA ALA A 339 -0.23 29.75 -23.19
C ALA A 339 -0.59 31.14 -22.63
N SER A 340 -0.56 31.32 -21.30
CA SER A 340 -0.81 32.59 -20.61
C SER A 340 0.47 33.36 -20.27
N GLY A 341 1.64 32.82 -20.59
CA GLY A 341 2.95 33.38 -20.25
C GLY A 341 3.43 33.00 -18.83
N GLY A 342 2.76 32.06 -18.16
CA GLY A 342 3.17 31.52 -16.86
C GLY A 342 4.36 30.58 -17.02
N GLN A 343 5.45 30.82 -16.25
CA GLN A 343 6.67 30.01 -16.34
C GLN A 343 6.78 29.02 -15.17
N PHE A 344 7.15 27.78 -15.48
CA PHE A 344 7.25 26.67 -14.54
C PHE A 344 8.60 25.98 -14.64
N TRP A 345 9.11 25.50 -13.49
CA TRP A 345 10.26 24.60 -13.43
C TRP A 345 9.76 23.20 -13.16
N ILE A 346 10.11 22.26 -14.00
CA ILE A 346 9.63 20.88 -13.99
C ILE A 346 10.79 19.94 -13.74
N ASP A 347 10.64 19.08 -12.76
CA ASP A 347 11.51 17.94 -12.55
C ASP A 347 10.84 16.66 -13.02
N VAL A 348 11.60 15.82 -13.73
CA VAL A 348 11.15 14.52 -14.22
C VAL A 348 11.84 13.46 -13.40
N SER A 349 11.20 13.03 -12.33
CA SER A 349 11.64 11.88 -11.58
C SER A 349 11.02 10.62 -12.18
N GLY A 350 11.75 9.88 -12.97
CA GLY A 350 11.28 8.63 -13.56
C GLY A 350 12.38 7.62 -13.65
N ALA A 351 12.36 6.61 -12.80
CA ALA A 351 12.84 5.31 -13.20
C ALA A 351 11.74 4.70 -14.08
N PHE A 352 12.03 4.45 -15.36
CA PHE A 352 11.22 3.55 -16.16
C PHE A 352 11.34 2.16 -15.56
N THR A 353 10.37 1.78 -14.74
CA THR A 353 10.22 0.37 -14.44
C THR A 353 9.65 -0.29 -15.68
N THR A 354 10.22 -1.41 -16.09
CA THR A 354 9.76 -2.22 -17.23
C THR A 354 8.33 -2.74 -17.05
N VAL A 355 7.73 -2.52 -15.90
CA VAL A 355 6.44 -3.07 -15.45
C VAL A 355 5.23 -2.21 -15.81
N ARG A 356 5.40 -0.91 -16.11
CA ARG A 356 4.33 -0.05 -16.61
C ARG A 356 4.86 0.88 -17.70
N PRO A 357 4.94 0.43 -18.94
CA PRO A 357 5.28 1.31 -20.05
C PRO A 357 4.21 2.42 -20.16
N GLY A 358 4.64 3.66 -20.00
CA GLY A 358 3.79 4.84 -20.20
C GLY A 358 3.40 5.63 -18.96
N LEU A 359 3.89 5.30 -17.76
CA LEU A 359 3.69 6.15 -16.58
C LEU A 359 4.88 7.12 -16.43
N LEU A 360 4.64 8.38 -16.73
CA LEU A 360 5.57 9.47 -16.48
C LEU A 360 5.07 10.26 -15.28
N ARG A 361 5.87 10.40 -14.24
CA ARG A 361 5.58 11.29 -13.12
C ARG A 361 6.25 12.64 -13.37
N ILE A 362 5.44 13.68 -13.57
CA ILE A 362 5.90 15.06 -13.69
C ILE A 362 5.51 15.77 -12.40
N ASP A 363 6.49 16.19 -11.63
CA ASP A 363 6.27 16.98 -10.43
C ASP A 363 6.51 18.47 -10.76
N THR A 364 5.45 19.29 -10.68
CA THR A 364 5.55 20.75 -10.85
C THR A 364 5.91 21.35 -9.50
N LEU A 365 7.12 21.85 -9.35
CA LEU A 365 7.63 22.24 -8.05
C LEU A 365 7.47 23.73 -7.73
N TRP A 366 7.33 24.64 -8.72
CA TRP A 366 7.16 26.09 -8.47
C TRP A 366 6.42 26.81 -9.59
N LYS A 367 5.59 27.78 -9.18
CA LYS A 367 4.97 28.78 -10.03
C LYS A 367 5.69 30.12 -9.85
#